data_26fdbb0bba9abc81a3882fb657b2fafa
#
_entry.id   26fdbb0bba9abc81a3882fb657b2fafa
#
_cell.length_a   1.000
_cell.length_b   1.000
_cell.length_c   1.000
_cell.angle_alpha   90.00
_cell.angle_beta   90.00
_cell.angle_gamma   90.00
#
_symmetry.space_group_name_H-M   'P 1'
#
loop_
_entity.id
_entity.type
_entity.pdbx_description
1 polymer ?
#
loop_
_entity_poly.entity_id
_entity_poly.type
_entity_poly.pdbx_seq_one_letter_code
_entity_poly.pdbx_strand_id
1 'polypeptide(L)'
;MQRVWPDRTGELTGSDLEESYAYPAGLSRPWVQVNFVASADGAVEIDTTSARLSHAADRKVFLLGRDLADVILVGAGTARAENYRGVVAGPKRLERRRRLGFTGVPPIAVVTRTADLDPASRLFTETAVPPIVVTTDTADT
;
A
#
# COMPACT_ATOMS: atom_id res chain seq x y z
N MET A 1 -7.30 -18.67 3.29
CA MET A 1 -7.86 -17.71 2.28
C MET A 1 -8.03 -18.47 0.98
N GLN A 2 -9.05 -18.16 0.19
CA GLN A 2 -9.29 -18.82 -1.11
C GLN A 2 -9.35 -17.78 -2.21
N ARG A 3 -8.76 -18.08 -3.37
CA ARG A 3 -8.93 -17.29 -4.58
C ARG A 3 -10.26 -17.70 -5.23
N VAL A 4 -11.09 -16.74 -5.57
CA VAL A 4 -12.40 -17.00 -6.17
C VAL A 4 -12.46 -16.62 -7.65
N TRP A 5 -11.46 -15.89 -8.15
CA TRP A 5 -11.33 -15.48 -9.54
C TRP A 5 -9.83 -15.33 -9.91
N PRO A 6 -9.40 -15.61 -11.16
CA PRO A 6 -10.18 -16.17 -12.27
C PRO A 6 -10.62 -17.63 -12.02
N ASP A 7 -9.82 -18.41 -11.32
CA ASP A 7 -10.12 -19.80 -11.03
C ASP A 7 -10.23 -20.01 -9.52
N ARG A 8 -11.25 -20.75 -9.10
CA ARG A 8 -11.36 -21.16 -7.70
C ARG A 8 -10.22 -22.11 -7.35
N THR A 9 -9.48 -21.75 -6.31
CA THR A 9 -8.44 -22.62 -5.75
C THR A 9 -8.81 -23.06 -4.34
N GLY A 10 -8.14 -24.09 -3.85
CA GLY A 10 -8.16 -24.46 -2.45
C GLY A 10 -7.61 -23.35 -1.54
N GLU A 11 -7.31 -23.69 -0.31
CA GLU A 11 -6.74 -22.74 0.64
C GLU A 11 -5.34 -22.30 0.19
N LEU A 12 -5.13 -20.98 0.06
CA LEU A 12 -3.86 -20.40 -0.33
C LEU A 12 -2.91 -20.34 0.87
N THR A 13 -1.68 -20.78 0.67
CA THR A 13 -0.56 -20.59 1.60
C THR A 13 0.00 -19.15 1.48
N GLY A 14 1.00 -18.82 2.30
CA GLY A 14 1.70 -17.53 2.19
C GLY A 14 2.49 -17.40 0.89
N SER A 15 3.08 -18.49 0.40
CA SER A 15 3.82 -18.54 -0.87
C SER A 15 2.89 -18.38 -2.08
N ASP A 16 1.72 -19.03 -2.06
CA ASP A 16 0.73 -18.89 -3.14
C ASP A 16 0.22 -17.45 -3.25
N LEU A 17 0.08 -16.76 -2.11
CA LEU A 17 -0.26 -15.33 -2.10
C LEU A 17 0.85 -14.48 -2.68
N GLU A 18 2.11 -14.71 -2.30
CA GLU A 18 3.25 -13.98 -2.87
C GLU A 18 3.32 -14.16 -4.38
N GLU A 19 3.16 -15.37 -4.89
CA GLU A 19 3.14 -15.67 -6.33
C GLU A 19 1.97 -14.99 -7.04
N SER A 20 0.78 -15.04 -6.44
CA SER A 20 -0.43 -14.41 -7.01
C SER A 20 -0.35 -12.90 -7.14
N TYR A 21 0.44 -12.24 -6.29
CA TYR A 21 0.63 -10.79 -6.27
C TYR A 21 2.00 -10.36 -6.80
N ALA A 22 2.85 -11.28 -7.23
CA ALA A 22 4.15 -10.97 -7.83
C ALA A 22 3.99 -10.13 -9.10
N TYR A 23 4.91 -9.21 -9.31
CA TYR A 23 4.96 -8.42 -10.53
C TYR A 23 5.42 -9.27 -11.71
N PRO A 24 4.85 -9.08 -12.91
CA PRO A 24 5.35 -9.74 -14.12
C PRO A 24 6.82 -9.43 -14.37
N ALA A 25 7.56 -10.41 -14.84
CA ALA A 25 8.95 -10.19 -15.26
C ALA A 25 9.03 -9.36 -16.55
N GLY A 26 10.14 -8.62 -16.73
CA GLY A 26 10.43 -7.90 -17.96
C GLY A 26 9.53 -6.70 -18.23
N LEU A 27 9.02 -6.04 -17.19
CA LEU A 27 8.20 -4.84 -17.33
C LEU A 27 9.00 -3.71 -18.00
N SER A 28 8.45 -3.14 -19.09
CA SER A 28 8.97 -1.95 -19.76
C SER A 28 8.24 -0.65 -19.35
N ARG A 29 7.24 -0.75 -18.47
CA ARG A 29 6.45 0.35 -17.94
C ARG A 29 6.05 0.06 -16.50
N PRO A 30 5.68 1.09 -15.70
CA PRO A 30 5.19 0.88 -14.35
C PRO A 30 4.01 -0.09 -14.30
N TRP A 31 4.01 -0.98 -13.33
CA TRP A 31 2.91 -1.87 -13.02
C TRP A 31 2.16 -1.32 -11.80
N VAL A 32 0.86 -1.12 -11.95
CA VAL A 32 0.02 -0.58 -10.89
C VAL A 32 -0.86 -1.68 -10.32
N GLN A 33 -0.72 -1.92 -9.02
CA GLN A 33 -1.64 -2.76 -8.25
C GLN A 33 -2.48 -1.88 -7.34
N VAL A 34 -3.77 -2.15 -7.29
CA VAL A 34 -4.72 -1.42 -6.45
C VAL A 34 -5.33 -2.40 -5.45
N ASN A 35 -5.39 -1.99 -4.18
CA ASN A 35 -6.04 -2.74 -3.11
C ASN A 35 -7.20 -1.92 -2.55
N PHE A 36 -8.39 -2.50 -2.60
CA PHE A 36 -9.60 -1.97 -1.99
C PHE A 36 -10.25 -3.02 -1.11
N VAL A 37 -10.84 -2.59 0.00
CA VAL A 37 -11.79 -3.37 0.77
C VAL A 37 -13.18 -2.78 0.56
N ALA A 38 -14.16 -3.65 0.33
CA ALA A 38 -15.55 -3.25 0.21
C ALA A 38 -16.46 -4.27 0.91
N SER A 39 -17.58 -3.79 1.41
CA SER A 39 -18.65 -4.66 1.90
C SER A 39 -19.44 -5.27 0.74
N ALA A 40 -20.27 -6.26 1.02
CA ALA A 40 -21.06 -6.95 0.00
C ALA A 40 -22.08 -6.04 -0.70
N ASP A 41 -22.51 -4.96 -0.07
CA ASP A 41 -23.40 -3.93 -0.62
C ASP A 41 -22.64 -2.78 -1.29
N GLY A 42 -21.30 -2.88 -1.38
CA GLY A 42 -20.46 -1.94 -2.12
C GLY A 42 -19.93 -0.76 -1.30
N ALA A 43 -20.18 -0.70 0.02
CA ALA A 43 -19.59 0.35 0.84
C ALA A 43 -18.07 0.18 0.92
N VAL A 44 -17.32 1.28 0.78
CA VAL A 44 -15.85 1.31 0.84
C VAL A 44 -15.30 1.96 2.11
N GLU A 45 -16.18 2.52 2.92
CA GLU A 45 -15.86 3.13 4.21
C GLU A 45 -17.02 2.99 5.21
N ILE A 46 -16.69 3.02 6.49
CA ILE A 46 -17.63 3.16 7.61
C ILE A 46 -17.06 4.24 8.52
N ASP A 47 -17.86 5.28 8.81
CA ASP A 47 -17.42 6.44 9.61
C ASP A 47 -16.14 7.08 9.06
N THR A 48 -16.08 7.30 7.74
CA THR A 48 -14.97 7.93 7.00
C THR A 48 -13.65 7.14 6.97
N THR A 49 -13.62 5.88 7.41
CA THR A 49 -12.43 5.02 7.36
C THR A 49 -12.74 3.64 6.79
N SER A 50 -11.75 3.03 6.14
CA SER A 50 -11.83 1.65 5.65
C SER A 50 -11.53 0.61 6.74
N ALA A 51 -10.96 1.04 7.87
CA ALA A 51 -10.45 0.16 8.91
C ALA A 51 -11.51 -0.81 9.48
N ARG A 52 -12.78 -0.38 9.56
CA ARG A 52 -13.88 -1.20 10.08
C ARG A 52 -14.38 -2.27 9.10
N LEU A 53 -14.05 -2.14 7.81
CA LEU A 53 -14.34 -3.16 6.80
C LEU A 53 -13.22 -4.21 6.71
N SER A 54 -12.02 -3.87 7.18
CA SER A 54 -10.85 -4.73 7.05
C SER A 54 -10.92 -5.93 8.00
N HIS A 55 -10.61 -7.12 7.46
CA HIS A 55 -10.45 -8.37 8.19
C HIS A 55 -8.98 -8.80 8.21
N ALA A 56 -8.62 -9.73 9.11
CA ALA A 56 -7.24 -10.23 9.21
C ALA A 56 -6.67 -10.77 7.88
N ALA A 57 -7.52 -11.34 7.03
CA ALA A 57 -7.12 -11.83 5.70
C ALA A 57 -6.85 -10.68 4.73
N ASP A 58 -7.71 -9.65 4.68
CA ASP A 58 -7.49 -8.44 3.90
C ASP A 58 -6.20 -7.75 4.33
N ARG A 59 -5.99 -7.59 5.64
CA ARG A 59 -4.76 -7.00 6.17
C ARG A 59 -3.49 -7.74 5.73
N LYS A 60 -3.52 -9.07 5.57
CA LYS A 60 -2.38 -9.83 5.03
C LYS A 60 -2.09 -9.44 3.58
N VAL A 61 -3.10 -9.33 2.74
CA VAL A 61 -2.97 -8.92 1.33
C VAL A 61 -2.47 -7.48 1.25
N PHE A 62 -3.07 -6.57 2.02
CA PHE A 62 -2.63 -5.17 2.10
C PHE A 62 -1.15 -5.03 2.47
N LEU A 63 -0.70 -5.74 3.51
CA LEU A 63 0.71 -5.71 3.92
C LEU A 63 1.62 -6.35 2.88
N LEU A 64 1.19 -7.43 2.22
CA LEU A 64 1.94 -8.06 1.15
C LEU A 64 2.13 -7.12 -0.04
N GLY A 65 1.07 -6.46 -0.51
CA GLY A 65 1.16 -5.46 -1.59
C GLY A 65 2.18 -4.37 -1.27
N ARG A 66 2.21 -3.88 -0.02
CA ARG A 66 3.21 -2.91 0.45
C ARG A 66 4.64 -3.48 0.50
N ASP A 67 4.79 -4.78 0.73
CA ASP A 67 6.10 -5.43 0.74
C ASP A 67 6.64 -5.67 -0.68
N LEU A 68 5.76 -5.79 -1.67
CA LEU A 68 6.12 -6.01 -3.08
C LEU A 68 6.33 -4.71 -3.87
N ALA A 69 5.83 -3.58 -3.38
CA ALA A 69 5.88 -2.31 -4.09
C ALA A 69 7.26 -1.64 -4.06
N ASP A 70 7.65 -0.96 -5.15
CA ASP A 70 8.77 -0.02 -5.16
C ASP A 70 8.38 1.31 -4.53
N VAL A 71 7.12 1.71 -4.72
CA VAL A 71 6.52 2.93 -4.16
C VAL A 71 5.06 2.68 -3.83
N ILE A 72 4.56 3.28 -2.74
CA ILE A 72 3.15 3.19 -2.34
C ILE A 72 2.50 4.53 -2.63
N LEU A 73 1.54 4.56 -3.55
CA LEU A 73 0.83 5.76 -3.95
C LEU A 73 -0.45 5.93 -3.13
N VAL A 74 -0.68 7.13 -2.60
CA VAL A 74 -1.88 7.47 -1.82
C VAL A 74 -2.30 8.92 -2.06
N GLY A 75 -3.60 9.20 -2.08
CA GLY A 75 -4.12 10.56 -2.10
C GLY A 75 -3.98 11.24 -0.73
N ALA A 76 -3.73 12.54 -0.69
CA ALA A 76 -3.58 13.32 0.55
C ALA A 76 -4.83 13.25 1.45
N GLY A 77 -6.03 13.19 0.87
CA GLY A 77 -7.28 12.99 1.62
C GLY A 77 -7.26 11.68 2.41
N THR A 78 -6.93 10.57 1.75
CA THR A 78 -6.82 9.25 2.40
C THR A 78 -5.69 9.23 3.42
N ALA A 79 -4.54 9.82 3.09
CA ALA A 79 -3.40 9.88 4.02
C ALA A 79 -3.75 10.60 5.33
N ARG A 80 -4.55 11.67 5.26
CA ARG A 80 -5.07 12.38 6.44
C ARG A 80 -6.12 11.58 7.20
N ALA A 81 -7.15 11.08 6.50
CA ALA A 81 -8.27 10.36 7.12
C ALA A 81 -7.80 9.09 7.85
N GLU A 82 -6.87 8.35 7.26
CA GLU A 82 -6.32 7.10 7.80
C GLU A 82 -5.07 7.34 8.67
N ASN A 83 -4.70 8.59 8.93
CA ASN A 83 -3.52 8.97 9.72
C ASN A 83 -2.26 8.18 9.30
N TYR A 84 -1.92 8.27 8.03
CA TYR A 84 -0.82 7.50 7.45
C TYR A 84 0.52 7.80 8.12
N ARG A 85 1.33 6.77 8.23
CA ARG A 85 2.76 6.85 8.57
C ARG A 85 3.57 6.11 7.52
N GLY A 86 4.86 6.33 7.51
CA GLY A 86 5.79 5.60 6.66
C GLY A 86 5.77 4.09 6.88
N VAL A 87 6.38 3.37 5.97
CA VAL A 87 6.47 1.91 6.09
C VAL A 87 7.50 1.53 7.15
N VAL A 88 7.08 0.76 8.14
CA VAL A 88 7.97 0.32 9.23
C VAL A 88 8.93 -0.77 8.73
N ALA A 89 10.22 -0.56 8.96
CA ALA A 89 11.30 -1.50 8.63
C ALA A 89 11.40 -2.64 9.65
N GLY A 90 10.45 -3.58 9.62
CA GLY A 90 10.52 -4.77 10.46
C GLY A 90 11.40 -5.87 9.84
N PRO A 91 12.07 -6.73 10.65
CA PRO A 91 13.02 -7.73 10.15
C PRO A 91 12.42 -8.69 9.12
N LYS A 92 11.21 -9.20 9.34
CA LYS A 92 10.51 -10.09 8.40
C LYS A 92 10.21 -9.42 7.05
N ARG A 93 9.87 -8.12 7.07
CA ARG A 93 9.64 -7.33 5.85
C ARG A 93 10.92 -7.14 5.07
N LEU A 94 11.99 -6.72 5.76
CA LEU A 94 13.29 -6.49 5.12
C LEU A 94 13.87 -7.79 4.53
N GLU A 95 13.72 -8.91 5.22
CA GLU A 95 14.12 -10.22 4.71
C GLU A 95 13.34 -10.62 3.44
N ARG A 96 11.99 -10.49 3.47
CA ARG A 96 11.15 -10.74 2.30
C ARG A 96 11.57 -9.86 1.12
N ARG A 97 11.71 -8.56 1.34
CA ARG A 97 12.09 -7.62 0.29
C ARG A 97 13.46 -7.92 -0.28
N ARG A 98 14.44 -8.25 0.55
CA ARG A 98 15.77 -8.66 0.10
C ARG A 98 15.72 -9.93 -0.75
N ARG A 99 14.95 -10.94 -0.34
CA ARG A 99 14.74 -12.18 -1.10
C ARG A 99 14.15 -11.92 -2.50
N LEU A 100 13.30 -10.90 -2.60
CA LEU A 100 12.66 -10.48 -3.85
C LEU A 100 13.47 -9.44 -4.66
N GLY A 101 14.68 -9.11 -4.24
CA GLY A 101 15.57 -8.19 -4.94
C GLY A 101 15.35 -6.70 -4.62
N PHE A 102 14.50 -6.37 -3.65
CA PHE A 102 14.25 -5.00 -3.24
C PHE A 102 15.22 -4.54 -2.15
N THR A 103 15.56 -3.27 -2.15
CA THR A 103 16.33 -2.62 -1.07
C THR A 103 15.42 -1.85 -0.13
N GLY A 104 15.67 -1.96 1.19
CA GLY A 104 14.95 -1.19 2.20
C GLY A 104 13.42 -1.36 2.19
N VAL A 105 12.70 -0.32 2.60
CA VAL A 105 11.24 -0.23 2.54
C VAL A 105 10.81 0.79 1.49
N PRO A 106 9.61 0.63 0.87
CA PRO A 106 9.15 1.57 -0.13
C PRO A 106 8.77 2.92 0.50
N PRO A 107 9.06 4.06 -0.16
CA PRO A 107 8.51 5.34 0.23
C PRO A 107 6.99 5.39 0.02
N ILE A 108 6.33 6.27 0.77
CA ILE A 108 4.95 6.67 0.49
C ILE A 108 5.00 7.87 -0.47
N ALA A 109 4.36 7.76 -1.62
CA ALA A 109 4.14 8.89 -2.53
C ALA A 109 2.73 9.45 -2.31
N VAL A 110 2.63 10.70 -1.90
CA VAL A 110 1.35 11.36 -1.61
C VAL A 110 1.00 12.29 -2.76
N VAL A 111 -0.14 12.03 -3.38
CA VAL A 111 -0.68 12.90 -4.44
C VAL A 111 -1.56 13.98 -3.81
N THR A 112 -1.24 15.22 -4.06
CA THR A 112 -1.97 16.38 -3.57
C THR A 112 -1.99 17.48 -4.64
N ARG A 113 -3.09 18.21 -4.74
CA ARG A 113 -3.20 19.33 -5.67
C ARG A 113 -2.58 20.61 -5.10
N THR A 114 -2.64 20.79 -3.79
CA THR A 114 -2.27 22.05 -3.10
C THR A 114 -1.00 21.94 -2.27
N ALA A 115 -0.38 20.76 -2.19
CA ALA A 115 0.73 20.46 -1.28
C ALA A 115 0.45 20.77 0.22
N ASP A 116 -0.79 21.05 0.59
CA ASP A 116 -1.21 21.27 1.99
C ASP A 116 -1.10 19.97 2.79
N LEU A 117 0.08 19.74 3.33
CA LEU A 117 0.46 18.60 4.15
C LEU A 117 1.11 19.08 5.44
N ASP A 118 0.62 18.61 6.58
CA ASP A 118 1.20 18.96 7.88
C ASP A 118 2.58 18.27 8.07
N PRO A 119 3.68 19.01 8.14
CA PRO A 119 5.02 18.44 8.36
C PRO A 119 5.16 17.70 9.69
N ALA A 120 4.31 18.01 10.68
CA ALA A 120 4.29 17.33 11.98
C ALA A 120 3.49 16.02 11.95
N SER A 121 2.81 15.71 10.85
CA SER A 121 2.03 14.47 10.73
C SER A 121 2.95 13.24 10.76
N ARG A 122 2.36 12.10 11.14
CA ARG A 122 3.06 10.81 11.21
C ARG A 122 3.67 10.37 9.88
N LEU A 123 3.15 10.90 8.77
CA LEU A 123 3.69 10.64 7.44
C LEU A 123 5.16 11.08 7.31
N PHE A 124 5.51 12.21 7.92
CA PHE A 124 6.86 12.78 7.87
C PHE A 124 7.69 12.42 9.10
N THR A 125 7.06 12.26 10.26
CA THR A 125 7.77 12.05 11.54
C THR A 125 7.98 10.58 11.90
N GLU A 126 7.11 9.68 11.41
CA GLU A 126 7.20 8.24 11.67
C GLU A 126 7.50 7.46 10.38
N THR A 127 8.62 7.73 9.75
CA THR A 127 9.03 7.07 8.51
C THR A 127 10.51 6.70 8.49
N ALA A 128 10.83 5.53 7.92
CA ALA A 128 12.21 5.10 7.69
C ALA A 128 12.78 5.67 6.37
N VAL A 129 11.91 6.06 5.44
CA VAL A 129 12.26 6.67 4.14
C VAL A 129 11.39 7.89 3.95
N PRO A 130 11.95 9.06 3.63
CA PRO A 130 11.16 10.27 3.40
C PRO A 130 10.04 10.04 2.39
N PRO A 131 8.83 10.59 2.61
CA PRO A 131 7.76 10.52 1.65
C PRO A 131 8.07 11.34 0.40
N ILE A 132 7.46 10.96 -0.72
CA ILE A 132 7.51 11.70 -1.98
C ILE A 132 6.21 12.50 -2.08
N VAL A 133 6.29 13.80 -2.31
CA VAL A 133 5.12 14.63 -2.57
C VAL A 133 4.97 14.82 -4.08
N VAL A 134 3.83 14.40 -4.60
CA VAL A 134 3.47 14.57 -6.02
C VAL A 134 2.38 15.63 -6.10
N THR A 135 2.70 16.75 -6.69
CA THR A 135 1.79 17.90 -6.76
C THR A 135 1.88 18.59 -8.12
N THR A 136 1.09 19.65 -8.31
CA THR A 136 1.13 20.49 -9.51
C THR A 136 2.27 21.51 -9.40
N ASP A 137 2.69 22.02 -10.54
CA ASP A 137 3.69 23.12 -10.63
C ASP A 137 3.19 24.46 -10.07
N THR A 138 1.88 24.57 -9.86
CA THR A 138 1.23 25.76 -9.29
C THR A 138 0.94 25.65 -7.80
N ALA A 139 1.39 24.59 -7.14
CA ALA A 139 1.19 24.44 -5.70
C ALA A 139 2.19 25.31 -4.92
N ASP A 140 1.71 26.00 -3.90
CA ASP A 140 2.56 26.68 -2.92
C ASP A 140 3.27 25.61 -2.07
N THR A 141 4.59 25.49 -2.20
CA THR A 141 5.44 24.50 -1.50
C THR A 141 6.40 25.17 -0.51
#